data_5f796822acbbbdf535fb79a7cf892aa5
#
_entry.id   5f796822acbbbdf535fb79a7cf892aa5
#
_cell.length_a   1.000
_cell.length_b   1.000
_cell.length_c   1.000
_cell.angle_alpha   90.00
_cell.angle_beta   90.00
_cell.angle_gamma   90.00
#
_symmetry.space_group_name_H-M   'P 1'
#
loop_
_entity.id
_entity.type
_entity.pdbx_description
1 polymer ?
#
loop_
_entity_poly.entity_id
_entity_poly.type
_entity_poly.pdbx_seq_one_letter_code
_entity_poly.pdbx_strand_id
1 'polypeptide(L)'
;MKSPARDRPRLPKGYIKDTPKGMLTWTAAKKILTTAPYVWLATTDDDGKPHLIQSWAVWIGDVLYFEGSEKTRWARNLSRDSRLSFGMESAHYAVYGDAVADVVRGPDKKLATKIAKQYAAKYGRSFKYRPKPEQYQKGHVFRGRPVKLIAFDVKKFETSAARFTFAQA
;
A
#
# COMPACT_ATOMS: atom_id res chain seq x y z
N MET A 1 14.46 -9.65 -4.89
CA MET A 1 14.46 -8.53 -3.92
C MET A 1 14.59 -9.10 -2.52
N LYS A 2 15.40 -8.46 -1.67
CA LYS A 2 15.57 -8.86 -0.26
C LYS A 2 14.29 -8.51 0.50
N SER A 3 13.80 -9.42 1.37
CA SER A 3 12.62 -9.13 2.19
C SER A 3 12.89 -7.94 3.12
N PRO A 4 11.87 -7.13 3.46
CA PRO A 4 12.04 -6.05 4.43
C PRO A 4 12.46 -6.60 5.80
N ALA A 5 13.16 -5.79 6.58
CA ALA A 5 13.48 -6.14 7.97
C ALA A 5 12.20 -6.33 8.77
N ARG A 6 12.14 -7.35 9.63
CA ARG A 6 10.96 -7.71 10.40
C ARG A 6 11.27 -7.76 11.88
N ASP A 7 10.48 -7.04 12.67
CA ASP A 7 10.54 -7.03 14.12
C ASP A 7 9.15 -6.78 14.76
N ARG A 8 9.08 -6.68 16.08
CA ARG A 8 7.85 -6.28 16.78
C ARG A 8 7.58 -4.80 16.60
N PRO A 9 6.30 -4.40 16.36
CA PRO A 9 5.94 -2.99 16.44
C PRO A 9 6.18 -2.45 17.86
N ARG A 10 6.55 -1.16 17.95
CA ARG A 10 6.69 -0.48 19.23
C ARG A 10 5.30 -0.09 19.74
N LEU A 11 4.81 -0.81 20.72
CA LEU A 11 3.52 -0.58 21.38
C LEU A 11 3.72 -0.51 22.89
N PRO A 12 2.76 0.04 23.66
CA PRO A 12 2.81 0.02 25.11
C PRO A 12 2.98 -1.40 25.67
N LYS A 13 3.65 -1.50 26.82
CA LYS A 13 3.86 -2.79 27.50
C LYS A 13 2.52 -3.50 27.72
N GLY A 14 2.46 -4.79 27.40
CA GLY A 14 1.27 -5.63 27.56
C GLY A 14 0.35 -5.71 26.33
N TYR A 15 0.56 -4.87 25.29
CA TYR A 15 -0.23 -4.94 24.07
C TYR A 15 0.10 -6.16 23.20
N ILE A 16 1.36 -6.53 23.16
CA ILE A 16 1.87 -7.66 22.36
C ILE A 16 2.92 -8.45 23.14
N LYS A 17 3.15 -9.68 22.74
CA LYS A 17 4.20 -10.52 23.31
C LYS A 17 5.58 -10.02 22.87
N ASP A 18 6.56 -9.99 23.77
CA ASP A 18 7.94 -9.55 23.50
C ASP A 18 8.77 -10.59 22.71
N THR A 19 8.22 -11.76 22.44
CA THR A 19 8.91 -12.82 21.71
C THR A 19 8.67 -12.69 20.19
N PRO A 20 9.66 -12.97 19.33
CA PRO A 20 9.48 -12.98 17.88
C PRO A 20 8.61 -14.14 17.37
N LYS A 21 8.30 -15.12 18.23
CA LYS A 21 7.45 -16.27 17.88
C LYS A 21 6.04 -15.82 17.51
N GLY A 22 5.52 -16.34 16.41
CA GLY A 22 4.15 -16.07 15.97
C GLY A 22 3.94 -14.82 15.13
N MET A 23 4.95 -13.93 15.00
CA MET A 23 4.84 -12.76 14.10
C MET A 23 4.46 -13.15 12.68
N LEU A 24 3.57 -12.41 12.05
CA LEU A 24 3.25 -12.54 10.62
C LEU A 24 4.53 -12.51 9.78
N THR A 25 4.59 -13.39 8.79
CA THR A 25 5.67 -13.39 7.79
C THR A 25 5.43 -12.32 6.74
N TRP A 26 6.51 -11.88 6.06
CA TRP A 26 6.36 -10.96 4.92
C TRP A 26 5.47 -11.55 3.83
N THR A 27 5.58 -12.84 3.56
CA THR A 27 4.73 -13.54 2.58
C THR A 27 3.24 -13.42 2.93
N ALA A 28 2.89 -13.59 4.21
CA ALA A 28 1.50 -13.44 4.67
C ALA A 28 1.00 -11.99 4.55
N ALA A 29 1.81 -11.01 4.99
CA ALA A 29 1.49 -9.59 4.84
C ALA A 29 1.34 -9.19 3.36
N LYS A 30 2.24 -9.65 2.50
CA LYS A 30 2.20 -9.39 1.05
C LYS A 30 0.95 -9.98 0.39
N LYS A 31 0.48 -11.14 0.85
CA LYS A 31 -0.79 -11.70 0.37
C LYS A 31 -1.94 -10.74 0.63
N ILE A 32 -2.02 -10.13 1.82
CA ILE A 32 -3.07 -9.15 2.14
C ILE A 32 -2.96 -7.94 1.21
N LEU A 33 -1.76 -7.37 1.05
CA LEU A 33 -1.49 -6.22 0.18
C LEU A 33 -1.89 -6.47 -1.29
N THR A 34 -1.78 -7.71 -1.75
CA THR A 34 -2.11 -8.06 -3.15
C THR A 34 -3.58 -8.41 -3.35
N THR A 35 -4.26 -8.93 -2.32
CA THR A 35 -5.63 -9.45 -2.45
C THR A 35 -6.72 -8.55 -1.88
N ALA A 36 -6.40 -7.66 -0.92
CA ALA A 36 -7.38 -6.73 -0.37
C ALA A 36 -8.00 -5.88 -1.49
N PRO A 37 -9.35 -5.79 -1.57
CA PRO A 37 -10.02 -5.15 -2.70
C PRO A 37 -9.78 -3.65 -2.77
N TYR A 38 -9.58 -3.01 -1.64
CA TYR A 38 -9.43 -1.56 -1.52
C TYR A 38 -8.21 -1.19 -0.68
N VAL A 39 -7.74 0.02 -0.89
CA VAL A 39 -6.77 0.69 -0.03
C VAL A 39 -7.37 1.97 0.52
N TRP A 40 -7.20 2.21 1.81
CA TRP A 40 -7.42 3.50 2.43
C TRP A 40 -6.13 4.32 2.32
N LEU A 41 -6.23 5.53 1.79
CA LEU A 41 -5.10 6.44 1.61
C LEU A 41 -5.35 7.70 2.44
N ALA A 42 -4.43 8.04 3.30
CA ALA A 42 -4.47 9.24 4.13
C ALA A 42 -3.37 10.20 3.71
N THR A 43 -3.76 11.43 3.41
CA THR A 43 -2.89 12.56 3.07
C THR A 43 -3.21 13.74 3.97
N THR A 44 -2.35 14.77 3.98
CA THR A 44 -2.53 15.95 4.80
C THR A 44 -2.63 17.19 3.91
N ASP A 45 -3.62 18.04 4.15
CA ASP A 45 -3.75 19.32 3.44
C ASP A 45 -2.78 20.39 3.98
N ASP A 46 -2.84 21.58 3.42
CA ASP A 46 -1.97 22.71 3.77
C ASP A 46 -2.18 23.24 5.20
N ASP A 47 -3.38 23.07 5.73
CA ASP A 47 -3.69 23.39 7.13
C ASP A 47 -3.33 22.24 8.11
N GLY A 48 -2.72 21.15 7.63
CA GLY A 48 -2.40 19.98 8.44
C GLY A 48 -3.59 19.05 8.70
N LYS A 49 -4.75 19.29 8.08
CA LYS A 49 -5.94 18.44 8.28
C LYS A 49 -5.80 17.11 7.54
N PRO A 50 -6.06 15.98 8.20
CA PRO A 50 -6.09 14.68 7.54
C PRO A 50 -7.19 14.61 6.47
N HIS A 51 -6.87 13.96 5.36
CA HIS A 51 -7.81 13.65 4.29
C HIS A 51 -7.71 12.17 3.93
N LEU A 52 -8.78 11.42 4.16
CA LEU A 52 -8.87 9.99 3.95
C LEU A 52 -9.75 9.68 2.75
N ILE A 53 -9.29 8.81 1.89
CA ILE A 53 -10.06 8.26 0.78
C ILE A 53 -9.92 6.75 0.68
N GLN A 54 -10.90 6.10 0.06
CA GLN A 54 -10.78 4.74 -0.43
C GLN A 54 -10.39 4.78 -1.92
N SER A 55 -9.47 3.92 -2.32
CA SER A 55 -9.02 3.81 -3.71
C SER A 55 -8.81 2.35 -4.13
N TRP A 56 -8.76 2.13 -5.43
CA TRP A 56 -8.22 0.91 -6.00
C TRP A 56 -6.70 1.02 -6.09
N ALA A 57 -6.03 -0.09 -5.84
CA ALA A 57 -4.58 -0.13 -5.94
C ALA A 57 -4.07 -1.55 -6.24
N VAL A 58 -2.89 -1.62 -6.79
CA VAL A 58 -2.17 -2.86 -7.02
C VAL A 58 -0.79 -2.81 -6.38
N TRP A 59 -0.33 -3.96 -5.90
CA TRP A 59 0.98 -4.12 -5.28
C TRP A 59 1.90 -4.87 -6.25
N ILE A 60 2.96 -4.21 -6.71
CA ILE A 60 3.91 -4.78 -7.67
C ILE A 60 5.32 -4.71 -7.08
N GLY A 61 5.93 -5.87 -6.91
CA GLY A 61 7.17 -5.94 -6.13
C GLY A 61 6.90 -5.58 -4.68
N ASP A 62 7.51 -4.50 -4.22
CA ASP A 62 7.31 -3.94 -2.90
C ASP A 62 6.83 -2.48 -2.99
N VAL A 63 6.03 -2.17 -3.99
CA VAL A 63 5.52 -0.84 -4.31
C VAL A 63 4.01 -0.87 -4.53
N LEU A 64 3.32 0.10 -3.96
CA LEU A 64 1.91 0.37 -4.17
C LEU A 64 1.72 1.26 -5.40
N TYR A 65 0.83 0.88 -6.32
CA TYR A 65 0.41 1.70 -7.45
C TYR A 65 -1.09 1.94 -7.37
N PHE A 66 -1.50 3.20 -7.53
CA PHE A 66 -2.91 3.61 -7.47
C PHE A 66 -3.19 4.71 -8.49
N GLU A 67 -4.47 4.85 -8.85
CA GLU A 67 -4.92 5.70 -9.95
C GLU A 67 -5.78 6.84 -9.43
N GLY A 68 -5.83 7.92 -10.20
CA GLY A 68 -6.73 9.02 -9.99
C GLY A 68 -6.26 10.28 -10.71
N SER A 69 -7.10 11.30 -10.71
CA SER A 69 -6.76 12.60 -11.32
C SER A 69 -5.84 13.40 -10.40
N GLU A 70 -4.82 14.02 -10.97
CA GLU A 70 -3.95 14.98 -10.27
C GLU A 70 -4.73 16.21 -9.73
N LYS A 71 -5.95 16.44 -10.22
CA LYS A 71 -6.84 17.52 -9.76
C LYS A 71 -7.61 17.20 -8.47
N THR A 72 -7.54 15.97 -7.98
CA THR A 72 -8.19 15.59 -6.71
C THR A 72 -7.50 16.22 -5.51
N ARG A 73 -8.23 16.36 -4.37
CA ARG A 73 -7.66 16.94 -3.14
C ARG A 73 -6.45 16.11 -2.66
N TRP A 74 -6.58 14.80 -2.59
CA TRP A 74 -5.49 13.93 -2.14
C TRP A 74 -4.25 14.01 -3.05
N ALA A 75 -4.43 14.16 -4.37
CA ALA A 75 -3.31 14.26 -5.30
C ALA A 75 -2.59 15.62 -5.16
N ARG A 76 -3.34 16.71 -4.96
CA ARG A 76 -2.75 18.02 -4.62
C ARG A 76 -2.01 17.98 -3.29
N ASN A 77 -2.54 17.30 -2.28
CA ASN A 77 -1.86 17.08 -1.02
C ASN A 77 -0.51 16.39 -1.24
N LEU A 78 -0.48 15.30 -2.01
CA LEU A 78 0.74 14.54 -2.31
C LEU A 78 1.75 15.33 -3.15
N SER A 79 1.32 16.26 -3.98
CA SER A 79 2.24 17.13 -4.74
C SER A 79 2.97 18.12 -3.84
N ARG A 80 2.40 18.49 -2.70
CA ARG A 80 2.99 19.36 -1.69
C ARG A 80 3.79 18.57 -0.66
N ASP A 81 3.22 17.51 -0.15
CA ASP A 81 3.83 16.62 0.84
C ASP A 81 3.70 15.16 0.38
N SER A 82 4.82 14.57 0.00
CA SER A 82 4.86 13.20 -0.54
C SER A 82 4.57 12.10 0.50
N ARG A 83 4.42 12.44 1.77
CA ARG A 83 4.10 11.49 2.84
C ARG A 83 2.68 10.97 2.67
N LEU A 84 2.55 9.67 2.73
CA LEU A 84 1.30 8.94 2.56
C LEU A 84 1.20 7.88 3.65
N SER A 85 0.09 7.86 4.40
CA SER A 85 -0.26 6.68 5.18
C SER A 85 -1.32 5.88 4.43
N PHE A 86 -1.25 4.56 4.53
CA PHE A 86 -2.23 3.70 3.87
C PHE A 86 -2.58 2.48 4.71
N GLY A 87 -3.75 1.93 4.48
CA GLY A 87 -4.23 0.73 5.14
C GLY A 87 -5.03 -0.17 4.21
N MET A 88 -4.90 -1.46 4.43
CA MET A 88 -5.68 -2.51 3.77
C MET A 88 -6.14 -3.51 4.81
N GLU A 89 -7.31 -4.06 4.62
CA GLU A 89 -7.88 -5.05 5.53
C GLU A 89 -8.55 -6.21 4.79
N SER A 90 -8.69 -7.29 5.48
CA SER A 90 -9.54 -8.43 5.15
C SER A 90 -10.26 -8.87 6.42
N ALA A 91 -11.15 -9.88 6.36
CA ALA A 91 -11.96 -10.31 7.50
C ALA A 91 -11.16 -10.59 8.80
N HIS A 92 -9.89 -10.96 8.69
CA HIS A 92 -9.08 -11.35 9.87
C HIS A 92 -7.70 -10.69 9.91
N TYR A 93 -7.36 -9.89 8.92
CA TYR A 93 -6.01 -9.31 8.81
C TYR A 93 -6.08 -7.82 8.52
N ALA A 94 -5.18 -7.08 9.12
CA ALA A 94 -4.93 -5.69 8.78
C ALA A 94 -3.46 -5.47 8.43
N VAL A 95 -3.23 -4.62 7.44
CA VAL A 95 -1.91 -4.09 7.08
C VAL A 95 -2.05 -2.59 6.92
N TYR A 96 -1.23 -1.82 7.62
CA TYR A 96 -1.19 -0.37 7.47
C TYR A 96 0.23 0.15 7.67
N GLY A 97 0.50 1.33 7.18
CA GLY A 97 1.80 1.96 7.37
C GLY A 97 2.01 3.20 6.53
N ASP A 98 3.26 3.58 6.43
CA ASP A 98 3.69 4.82 5.82
C ASP A 98 4.46 4.55 4.52
N ALA A 99 4.28 5.44 3.56
CA ALA A 99 4.96 5.44 2.28
C ALA A 99 5.36 6.86 1.87
N VAL A 100 6.29 6.96 0.93
CA VAL A 100 6.57 8.17 0.17
C VAL A 100 5.97 8.00 -1.22
N ALA A 101 5.11 8.92 -1.62
CA ALA A 101 4.38 8.86 -2.88
C ALA A 101 4.91 9.86 -3.91
N ASP A 102 4.87 9.46 -5.17
CA ASP A 102 5.15 10.31 -6.32
C ASP A 102 4.28 9.94 -7.52
N VAL A 103 4.29 10.80 -8.54
CA VAL A 103 3.60 10.57 -9.81
C VAL A 103 4.59 10.04 -10.82
N VAL A 104 4.28 8.89 -11.41
CA VAL A 104 5.02 8.32 -12.55
C VAL A 104 4.27 8.66 -13.82
N ARG A 105 4.77 9.63 -14.59
CA ARG A 105 4.21 10.04 -15.88
C ARG A 105 4.83 9.23 -16.99
N GLY A 106 3.99 8.70 -17.88
CA GLY A 106 4.42 7.90 -19.02
C GLY A 106 5.32 6.72 -18.65
N PRO A 107 4.89 5.82 -17.72
CA PRO A 107 5.72 4.68 -17.37
C PRO A 107 6.09 3.86 -18.60
N ASP A 108 7.26 3.25 -18.58
CA ASP A 108 7.71 2.41 -19.67
C ASP A 108 6.74 1.24 -19.95
N LYS A 109 6.83 0.64 -21.13
CA LYS A 109 5.96 -0.46 -21.56
C LYS A 109 5.94 -1.62 -20.56
N LYS A 110 7.09 -1.94 -19.95
CA LYS A 110 7.23 -3.06 -18.99
C LYS A 110 6.44 -2.80 -17.70
N LEU A 111 6.57 -1.59 -17.13
CA LEU A 111 5.82 -1.20 -15.94
C LEU A 111 4.33 -1.04 -16.25
N ALA A 112 3.98 -0.35 -17.33
CA ALA A 112 2.60 -0.16 -17.77
C ALA A 112 1.87 -1.50 -17.97
N THR A 113 2.52 -2.48 -18.62
CA THR A 113 1.97 -3.83 -18.80
C THR A 113 1.76 -4.55 -17.48
N LYS A 114 2.71 -4.44 -16.53
CA LYS A 114 2.55 -5.05 -15.20
C LYS A 114 1.38 -4.44 -14.43
N ILE A 115 1.24 -3.11 -14.46
CA ILE A 115 0.14 -2.39 -13.81
C ILE A 115 -1.20 -2.84 -14.40
N ALA A 116 -1.36 -2.77 -15.72
CA ALA A 116 -2.56 -3.18 -16.42
C ALA A 116 -2.96 -4.64 -16.10
N LYS A 117 -2.01 -5.55 -16.14
CA LYS A 117 -2.23 -6.97 -15.81
C LYS A 117 -2.71 -7.15 -14.36
N GLN A 118 -2.11 -6.46 -13.40
CA GLN A 118 -2.50 -6.56 -11.99
C GLN A 118 -3.88 -5.97 -11.72
N TYR A 119 -4.21 -4.83 -12.33
CA TYR A 119 -5.57 -4.27 -12.25
C TYR A 119 -6.60 -5.19 -12.87
N ALA A 120 -6.36 -5.73 -14.06
CA ALA A 120 -7.25 -6.67 -14.71
C ALA A 120 -7.45 -7.97 -13.90
N ALA A 121 -6.38 -8.49 -13.28
CA ALA A 121 -6.46 -9.68 -12.42
C ALA A 121 -7.28 -9.42 -11.15
N LYS A 122 -7.10 -8.25 -10.52
CA LYS A 122 -7.74 -7.91 -9.24
C LYS A 122 -9.18 -7.44 -9.43
N TYR A 123 -9.45 -6.62 -10.43
CA TYR A 123 -10.73 -5.92 -10.60
C TYR A 123 -11.52 -6.33 -11.84
N GLY A 124 -10.90 -7.13 -12.73
CA GLY A 124 -11.50 -7.50 -14.00
C GLY A 124 -12.75 -8.37 -13.90
N ARG A 125 -12.83 -9.24 -12.88
CA ARG A 125 -14.00 -10.10 -12.66
C ARG A 125 -15.15 -9.34 -11.99
N SER A 126 -14.88 -8.66 -10.89
CA SER A 126 -15.91 -8.04 -10.03
C SER A 126 -16.40 -6.70 -10.58
N PHE A 127 -15.51 -5.93 -11.22
CA PHE A 127 -15.80 -4.56 -11.67
C PHE A 127 -15.69 -4.37 -13.17
N LYS A 128 -15.41 -5.44 -13.93
CA LYS A 128 -15.19 -5.41 -15.39
C LYS A 128 -14.08 -4.43 -15.83
N TYR A 129 -13.16 -4.11 -14.90
CA TYR A 129 -12.08 -3.16 -15.15
C TYR A 129 -10.84 -3.89 -15.70
N ARG A 130 -10.53 -3.62 -16.96
CA ARG A 130 -9.41 -4.22 -17.70
C ARG A 130 -8.65 -3.13 -18.47
N PRO A 131 -7.84 -2.32 -17.78
CA PRO A 131 -7.10 -1.24 -18.42
C PRO A 131 -6.07 -1.79 -19.41
N LYS A 132 -5.79 -1.00 -20.45
CA LYS A 132 -4.74 -1.29 -21.42
C LYS A 132 -3.43 -0.62 -21.00
N PRO A 133 -2.25 -1.21 -21.28
CA PRO A 133 -0.96 -0.61 -20.96
C PRO A 133 -0.78 0.81 -21.51
N GLU A 134 -1.34 1.08 -22.70
CA GLU A 134 -1.25 2.37 -23.38
C GLU A 134 -1.90 3.52 -22.59
N GLN A 135 -2.90 3.21 -21.75
CA GLN A 135 -3.54 4.21 -20.88
C GLN A 135 -2.52 4.79 -19.87
N TYR A 136 -1.66 3.93 -19.31
CA TYR A 136 -0.61 4.35 -18.40
C TYR A 136 0.54 5.04 -19.13
N GLN A 137 0.95 4.51 -20.29
CA GLN A 137 2.04 5.09 -21.08
C GLN A 137 1.72 6.51 -21.58
N LYS A 138 0.46 6.80 -21.91
CA LYS A 138 -0.01 8.13 -22.33
C LYS A 138 -0.44 9.02 -21.17
N GLY A 139 -0.62 8.45 -19.98
CA GLY A 139 -1.09 9.13 -18.78
C GLY A 139 -0.09 9.10 -17.65
N HIS A 140 -0.58 8.80 -16.47
CA HIS A 140 0.22 8.69 -15.24
C HIS A 140 -0.36 7.63 -14.30
N VAL A 141 0.43 7.30 -13.29
CA VAL A 141 0.03 6.50 -12.14
C VAL A 141 0.73 7.02 -10.89
N PHE A 142 0.07 6.97 -9.75
CA PHE A 142 0.71 7.28 -8.48
C PHE A 142 1.44 6.06 -7.96
N ARG A 143 2.61 6.29 -7.35
CA ARG A 143 3.46 5.26 -6.78
C ARG A 143 3.75 5.59 -5.33
N GLY A 144 3.41 4.66 -4.42
CA GLY A 144 3.76 4.73 -3.01
C GLY A 144 4.88 3.73 -2.68
N ARG A 145 6.05 4.22 -2.32
CA ARG A 145 7.16 3.40 -1.82
C ARG A 145 7.03 3.27 -0.31
N PRO A 146 6.78 2.07 0.22
CA PRO A 146 6.59 1.89 1.66
C PRO A 146 7.89 2.19 2.42
N VAL A 147 7.72 2.82 3.57
CA VAL A 147 8.78 3.07 4.55
C VAL A 147 8.70 2.04 5.67
N LYS A 148 7.50 1.88 6.18
CA LYS A 148 7.21 1.00 7.31
C LYS A 148 5.79 0.48 7.20
N LEU A 149 5.59 -0.80 7.49
CA LEU A 149 4.28 -1.43 7.60
C LEU A 149 4.12 -2.13 8.95
N ILE A 150 2.90 -2.18 9.44
CA ILE A 150 2.48 -3.06 10.52
C ILE A 150 1.40 -3.98 9.98
N ALA A 151 1.54 -5.28 10.24
CA ALA A 151 0.58 -6.29 9.83
C ALA A 151 0.28 -7.24 10.98
N PHE A 152 -0.98 -7.68 11.10
CA PHE A 152 -1.40 -8.64 12.11
C PHE A 152 -2.66 -9.41 11.71
N ASP A 153 -2.83 -10.55 12.34
CA ASP A 153 -4.10 -11.27 12.42
C ASP A 153 -4.90 -10.71 13.61
N VAL A 154 -6.10 -10.21 13.36
CA VAL A 154 -6.95 -9.58 14.39
C VAL A 154 -7.26 -10.53 15.55
N LYS A 155 -7.47 -11.83 15.26
CA LYS A 155 -7.75 -12.84 16.29
C LYS A 155 -6.54 -13.21 17.14
N LYS A 156 -5.33 -12.92 16.64
CA LYS A 156 -4.05 -13.26 17.26
C LYS A 156 -3.15 -12.03 17.38
N PHE A 157 -3.73 -10.86 17.59
CA PHE A 157 -3.00 -9.58 17.57
C PHE A 157 -1.73 -9.61 18.42
N GLU A 158 -1.83 -10.03 19.68
CA GLU A 158 -0.71 -10.04 20.62
C GLU A 158 0.51 -10.83 20.12
N THR A 159 0.28 -11.92 19.39
CA THR A 159 1.34 -12.80 18.92
C THR A 159 1.73 -12.58 17.45
N SER A 160 0.78 -12.12 16.63
CA SER A 160 0.96 -12.02 15.18
C SER A 160 1.49 -10.66 14.72
N ALA A 161 1.32 -9.59 15.52
CA ALA A 161 1.73 -8.26 15.12
C ALA A 161 3.22 -8.21 14.73
N ALA A 162 3.48 -7.76 13.51
CA ALA A 162 4.80 -7.65 12.92
C ALA A 162 4.99 -6.29 12.27
N ARG A 163 6.14 -5.67 12.46
CA ARG A 163 6.58 -4.47 11.74
C ARG A 163 7.55 -4.89 10.64
N PHE A 164 7.37 -4.29 9.47
CA PHE A 164 8.24 -4.46 8.32
C PHE A 164 8.84 -3.10 7.95
N THR A 165 10.16 -3.00 7.92
CA THR A 165 10.88 -1.78 7.58
C THR A 165 11.58 -1.97 6.25
N PHE A 166 11.37 -1.03 5.33
CA PHE A 166 11.94 -1.07 3.99
C PHE A 166 13.20 -0.21 3.94
N ALA A 167 14.23 -0.69 3.24
CA ALA A 167 15.37 0.13 2.92
C ALA A 167 14.91 1.29 2.03
N GLN A 168 15.24 2.50 2.40
CA GLN A 168 15.03 3.67 1.55
C GLN A 168 16.09 3.64 0.44
N ALA A 169 15.65 3.80 -0.81
CA ALA A 169 16.53 3.91 -1.98
C ALA A 169 17.02 5.34 -2.11
#